data_88f7128628fe1757ccc5463fedf6bb81
#
_entry.id   88f7128628fe1757ccc5463fedf6bb81
#
_cell.length_a   1.000
_cell.length_b   1.000
_cell.length_c   1.000
_cell.angle_alpha   90.00
_cell.angle_beta   90.00
_cell.angle_gamma   90.00
#
_symmetry.space_group_name_H-M   'P 1'
#
loop_
_entity.id
_entity.type
_entity.pdbx_description
1 polymer ?
#
loop_
_entity_poly.entity_id
_entity_poly.type
_entity_poly.pdbx_seq_one_letter_code
_entity_poly.pdbx_strand_id
1 'polypeptide(L)'
;MNPETLLAEVVDEEACAEALEVSTEPGDKIFVLLARGLTAEAAEAAADARLADPESIRLQVLDAEILRATKNYDRAERVLRSILPXIAGSPMEPWVYQQLGKVHFSNGAFEASAKSFATALELRVASGXDATAIYSATVSLKRALDMAERL
;
A
#
# COMPACT_ATOMS: atom_id res chain seq x y z
N MET A 1 4.02 6.26 7.48
CA MET A 1 2.80 6.62 6.73
C MET A 1 2.18 7.87 7.35
N ASN A 2 1.81 8.80 6.51
CA ASN A 2 1.17 10.04 6.95
C ASN A 2 -0.30 9.77 7.30
N PRO A 3 -0.73 9.98 8.55
CA PRO A 3 -2.11 9.65 8.92
C PRO A 3 -3.16 10.53 8.27
N GLU A 4 -2.78 11.71 7.77
CA GLU A 4 -3.73 12.59 7.08
C GLU A 4 -4.03 12.12 5.67
N THR A 5 -3.00 11.73 4.92
CA THR A 5 -3.13 11.36 3.52
C THR A 5 -3.04 9.86 3.28
N LEU A 6 -2.54 9.11 4.24
CA LEU A 6 -2.23 7.68 4.14
C LEU A 6 -1.22 7.37 3.04
N LEU A 7 -0.40 8.36 2.69
CA LEU A 7 0.67 8.17 1.72
C LEU A 7 1.97 7.83 2.44
N ALA A 8 2.82 7.09 1.77
CA ALA A 8 4.15 6.80 2.28
C ALA A 8 4.94 8.09 2.45
N GLU A 9 5.78 8.12 3.47
CA GLU A 9 6.48 9.35 3.81
C GLU A 9 7.83 8.99 4.40
N VAL A 10 8.85 9.75 4.01
CA VAL A 10 10.19 9.58 4.57
C VAL A 10 10.31 10.41 5.84
N VAL A 11 10.61 9.73 6.95
CA VAL A 11 10.84 10.40 8.22
C VAL A 11 12.31 10.73 8.41
N ASP A 12 13.19 9.90 7.86
CA ASP A 12 14.64 10.06 8.00
C ASP A 12 15.30 9.84 6.64
N GLU A 13 15.67 10.94 6.00
CA GLU A 13 16.28 10.92 4.66
C GLU A 13 17.58 10.14 4.64
N GLU A 14 18.39 10.30 5.68
CA GLU A 14 19.70 9.64 5.74
C GLU A 14 19.55 8.13 5.85
N ALA A 15 18.64 7.68 6.70
CA ALA A 15 18.39 6.25 6.86
C ALA A 15 17.82 5.65 5.58
N CYS A 16 16.95 6.39 4.89
CA CYS A 16 16.41 5.94 3.62
C CYS A 16 17.50 5.81 2.55
N ALA A 17 18.41 6.78 2.51
CA ALA A 17 19.51 6.73 1.54
C ALA A 17 20.40 5.50 1.80
N GLU A 18 20.69 5.22 3.08
CA GLU A 18 21.48 4.03 3.43
C GLU A 18 20.75 2.75 3.02
N ALA A 19 19.47 2.68 3.29
CA ALA A 19 18.68 1.50 2.93
C ALA A 19 18.69 1.30 1.42
N LEU A 20 18.58 2.38 0.66
CA LEU A 20 18.62 2.30 -0.80
C LEU A 20 19.94 1.76 -1.30
N GLU A 21 21.03 2.20 -0.66
CA GLU A 21 22.37 1.77 -1.08
C GLU A 21 22.64 0.30 -0.82
N VAL A 22 22.20 -0.22 0.34
CA VAL A 22 22.56 -1.58 0.73
C VAL A 22 21.59 -2.63 0.23
N SER A 23 20.34 -2.24 -0.02
CA SER A 23 19.33 -3.21 -0.42
C SER A 23 19.52 -3.65 -1.86
N THR A 24 19.43 -4.96 -2.09
CA THR A 24 19.44 -5.52 -3.44
C THR A 24 18.03 -5.90 -3.89
N GLU A 25 17.04 -5.78 -3.00
CA GLU A 25 15.65 -6.09 -3.33
C GLU A 25 15.05 -4.98 -4.18
N PRO A 26 14.56 -5.29 -5.38
CA PRO A 26 13.96 -4.24 -6.21
C PRO A 26 12.77 -3.55 -5.53
N GLY A 27 11.97 -4.32 -4.81
CA GLY A 27 10.83 -3.74 -4.10
C GLY A 27 11.23 -2.72 -3.06
N ASP A 28 12.34 -2.96 -2.37
CA ASP A 28 12.82 -2.00 -1.38
C ASP A 28 13.20 -0.67 -2.03
N LYS A 29 13.87 -0.73 -3.17
CA LYS A 29 14.24 0.49 -3.89
C LYS A 29 13.01 1.26 -4.34
N ILE A 30 12.03 0.54 -4.89
CA ILE A 30 10.81 1.17 -5.35
C ILE A 30 10.09 1.85 -4.20
N PHE A 31 9.99 1.15 -3.06
CA PHE A 31 9.32 1.71 -1.89
C PHE A 31 10.01 2.99 -1.42
N VAL A 32 11.33 2.98 -1.36
CA VAL A 32 12.07 4.17 -0.91
C VAL A 32 11.85 5.33 -1.88
N LEU A 33 11.89 5.07 -3.19
CA LEU A 33 11.65 6.12 -4.18
C LEU A 33 10.26 6.72 -4.02
N LEU A 34 9.25 5.87 -3.81
CA LEU A 34 7.88 6.35 -3.57
C LEU A 34 7.80 7.20 -2.30
N ALA A 35 8.43 6.73 -1.22
CA ALA A 35 8.38 7.45 0.04
C ALA A 35 9.03 8.83 -0.06
N ARG A 36 10.01 8.95 -0.96
CA ARG A 36 10.68 10.22 -1.19
C ARG A 36 9.97 11.10 -2.22
N GLY A 37 8.86 10.63 -2.76
CA GLY A 37 8.10 11.39 -3.74
C GLY A 37 8.65 11.33 -5.15
N LEU A 38 9.59 10.43 -5.41
CA LEU A 38 10.22 10.30 -6.72
C LEU A 38 9.44 9.28 -7.55
N THR A 39 8.21 9.66 -7.89
CA THR A 39 7.25 8.74 -8.48
C THR A 39 7.67 8.27 -9.88
N ALA A 40 8.20 9.16 -10.70
CA ALA A 40 8.64 8.77 -12.04
C ALA A 40 9.78 7.77 -11.98
N GLU A 41 10.73 8.00 -11.07
CA GLU A 41 11.85 7.07 -10.89
C GLU A 41 11.37 5.73 -10.34
N ALA A 42 10.40 5.77 -9.43
CA ALA A 42 9.81 4.54 -8.91
C ALA A 42 9.14 3.75 -10.03
N ALA A 43 8.43 4.43 -10.93
CA ALA A 43 7.76 3.75 -12.05
C ALA A 43 8.77 3.09 -12.98
N GLU A 44 9.89 3.75 -13.26
CA GLU A 44 10.94 3.16 -14.08
C GLU A 44 11.53 1.92 -13.42
N ALA A 45 11.85 2.03 -12.14
CA ALA A 45 12.41 0.89 -11.41
C ALA A 45 11.42 -0.27 -11.36
N ALA A 46 10.14 0.03 -11.19
CA ALA A 46 9.11 -1.01 -11.15
C ALA A 46 8.98 -1.71 -12.50
N ALA A 47 9.04 -0.95 -13.59
CA ALA A 47 8.95 -1.56 -14.93
C ALA A 47 10.12 -2.52 -15.16
N ASP A 48 11.33 -2.11 -14.79
CA ASP A 48 12.50 -2.96 -14.91
C ASP A 48 12.37 -4.21 -14.06
N ALA A 49 11.93 -4.05 -12.83
CA ALA A 49 11.80 -5.18 -11.91
C ALA A 49 10.76 -6.18 -12.41
N ARG A 50 9.66 -5.69 -12.99
CA ARG A 50 8.62 -6.58 -13.49
C ARG A 50 9.07 -7.39 -14.69
N LEU A 51 9.97 -6.85 -15.49
CA LEU A 51 10.52 -7.64 -16.59
C LEU A 51 11.26 -8.87 -16.08
N ALA A 52 11.95 -8.72 -14.95
CA ALA A 52 12.70 -9.82 -14.37
C ALA A 52 11.81 -10.78 -13.58
N ASP A 53 10.72 -10.28 -12.99
CA ASP A 53 9.87 -11.09 -12.10
C ASP A 53 8.41 -10.69 -12.27
N PRO A 54 7.79 -11.06 -13.39
CA PRO A 54 6.42 -10.60 -13.68
C PRO A 54 5.36 -11.18 -12.75
N GLU A 55 5.67 -12.25 -12.02
CA GLU A 55 4.70 -12.88 -11.13
C GLU A 55 4.76 -12.36 -9.70
N SER A 56 5.70 -11.47 -9.40
CA SER A 56 5.89 -11.00 -8.03
C SER A 56 4.65 -10.24 -7.53
N ILE A 57 4.05 -10.74 -6.47
CA ILE A 57 2.91 -10.07 -5.83
C ILE A 57 3.34 -8.72 -5.26
N ARG A 58 4.51 -8.69 -4.63
CA ARG A 58 4.99 -7.44 -4.05
C ARG A 58 5.14 -6.35 -5.09
N LEU A 59 5.69 -6.70 -6.26
CA LEU A 59 5.86 -5.73 -7.33
C LEU A 59 4.52 -5.25 -7.86
N GLN A 60 3.53 -6.14 -7.94
CA GLN A 60 2.20 -5.74 -8.37
C GLN A 60 1.56 -4.78 -7.38
N VAL A 61 1.74 -5.03 -6.09
CA VAL A 61 1.22 -4.12 -5.07
C VAL A 61 1.92 -2.76 -5.15
N LEU A 62 3.23 -2.76 -5.37
CA LEU A 62 3.96 -1.50 -5.53
C LEU A 62 3.52 -0.74 -6.78
N ASP A 63 3.18 -1.47 -7.87
CA ASP A 63 2.57 -0.83 -9.03
C ASP A 63 1.29 -0.10 -8.64
N ALA A 64 0.45 -0.73 -7.84
CA ALA A 64 -0.78 -0.09 -7.39
C ALA A 64 -0.48 1.16 -6.56
N GLU A 65 0.59 1.11 -5.76
CA GLU A 65 1.04 2.29 -5.00
C GLU A 65 1.43 3.44 -5.95
N ILE A 66 2.17 3.11 -7.00
CA ILE A 66 2.55 4.11 -8.00
C ILE A 66 1.30 4.67 -8.68
N LEU A 67 0.37 3.80 -9.06
CA LEU A 67 -0.86 4.25 -9.69
C LEU A 67 -1.66 5.15 -8.75
N ARG A 68 -1.69 4.83 -7.46
CA ARG A 68 -2.35 5.69 -6.49
C ARG A 68 -1.66 7.05 -6.40
N ALA A 69 -0.33 7.05 -6.37
CA ALA A 69 0.44 8.29 -6.28
C ALA A 69 0.23 9.19 -7.50
N THR A 70 -0.05 8.60 -8.65
CA THR A 70 -0.31 9.34 -9.88
C THR A 70 -1.80 9.54 -10.14
N LYS A 71 -2.64 9.23 -9.16
CA LYS A 71 -4.09 9.44 -9.19
C LYS A 71 -4.82 8.57 -10.22
N ASN A 72 -4.25 7.43 -10.54
CA ASN A 72 -4.89 6.43 -11.40
C ASN A 72 -5.60 5.40 -10.53
N TYR A 73 -6.65 5.85 -9.84
CA TYR A 73 -7.26 5.06 -8.78
C TYR A 73 -7.99 3.83 -9.31
N ASP A 74 -8.69 3.96 -10.44
CA ASP A 74 -9.42 2.82 -10.99
C ASP A 74 -8.47 1.70 -11.38
N ARG A 75 -7.34 2.05 -12.00
CA ARG A 75 -6.36 1.03 -12.38
C ARG A 75 -5.71 0.41 -11.15
N ALA A 76 -5.41 1.23 -10.14
CA ALA A 76 -4.85 0.71 -8.89
C ALA A 76 -5.78 -0.31 -8.26
N GLU A 77 -7.07 0.01 -8.22
CA GLU A 77 -8.05 -0.92 -7.66
C GLU A 77 -8.09 -2.21 -8.46
N ARG A 78 -8.09 -2.12 -9.79
CA ARG A 78 -8.13 -3.32 -10.63
C ARG A 78 -6.92 -4.22 -10.41
N VAL A 79 -5.73 -3.62 -10.30
CA VAL A 79 -4.52 -4.39 -10.02
C VAL A 79 -4.65 -5.14 -8.70
N LEU A 80 -5.07 -4.45 -7.65
CA LEU A 80 -5.17 -5.07 -6.34
C LEU A 80 -6.24 -6.16 -6.30
N ARG A 81 -7.38 -5.91 -6.93
CA ARG A 81 -8.42 -6.93 -6.94
C ARG A 81 -8.04 -8.17 -7.73
N SER A 82 -7.21 -7.99 -8.76
CA SER A 82 -6.75 -9.15 -9.55
C SER A 82 -5.80 -10.04 -8.75
N ILE A 83 -5.16 -9.49 -7.73
CA ILE A 83 -4.24 -10.24 -6.88
C ILE A 83 -4.98 -11.10 -5.86
N LEU A 84 -6.10 -10.61 -5.36
CA LEU A 84 -6.78 -11.21 -4.20
C LEU A 84 -7.08 -12.69 -4.33
N PRO A 85 -7.59 -13.19 -5.44
CA PRO A 85 -7.82 -14.64 -5.52
C PRO A 85 -6.58 -15.50 -5.29
N UNK A 86 -5.55 -14.89 -5.58
CA UNK A 86 -4.40 -15.61 -5.55
C UNK A 86 -3.83 -15.75 -4.29
N ILE A 87 -4.18 -14.90 -3.53
CA ILE A 87 -3.50 -14.88 -2.23
C ILE A 87 -4.48 -15.08 -1.05
N ALA A 88 -5.69 -15.49 -1.38
CA ALA A 88 -6.70 -15.67 -0.34
C ALA A 88 -6.20 -16.68 0.71
N GLY A 89 -6.35 -16.32 1.97
CA GLY A 89 -5.91 -17.15 3.08
C GLY A 89 -4.44 -17.05 3.42
N SER A 90 -3.67 -16.31 2.63
CA SER A 90 -2.24 -16.13 2.90
C SER A 90 -2.01 -14.90 3.78
N PRO A 91 -0.81 -14.76 4.35
CA PRO A 91 -0.49 -13.55 5.12
C PRO A 91 -0.53 -12.26 4.31
N MET A 92 -0.50 -12.36 2.98
CA MET A 92 -0.55 -11.17 2.13
C MET A 92 -1.96 -10.62 1.98
N GLU A 93 -2.97 -11.42 2.25
CA GLU A 93 -4.35 -10.97 2.04
C GLU A 93 -4.69 -9.69 2.81
N PRO A 94 -4.43 -9.60 4.11
CA PRO A 94 -4.74 -8.34 4.80
C PRO A 94 -3.94 -7.17 4.27
N TRP A 95 -2.72 -7.40 3.83
CA TRP A 95 -1.91 -6.33 3.25
C TRP A 95 -2.57 -5.76 1.98
N VAL A 96 -3.09 -6.63 1.12
CA VAL A 96 -3.72 -6.16 -0.11
C VAL A 96 -5.01 -5.40 0.21
N TYR A 97 -5.80 -5.86 1.18
CA TYR A 97 -6.97 -5.10 1.61
C TYR A 97 -6.59 -3.75 2.19
N GLN A 98 -5.49 -3.68 2.93
CA GLN A 98 -5.01 -2.40 3.43
C GLN A 98 -4.68 -1.45 2.28
N GLN A 99 -4.05 -1.97 1.23
CA GLN A 99 -3.74 -1.17 0.06
C GLN A 99 -5.00 -0.70 -0.67
N LEU A 100 -5.99 -1.58 -0.78
CA LEU A 100 -7.28 -1.18 -1.36
C LEU A 100 -7.92 -0.04 -0.56
N GLY A 101 -7.85 -0.13 0.76
CA GLY A 101 -8.36 0.94 1.61
C GLY A 101 -7.68 2.26 1.32
N LYS A 102 -6.37 2.22 1.13
CA LYS A 102 -5.62 3.43 0.81
C LYS A 102 -6.03 4.02 -0.55
N VAL A 103 -6.23 3.17 -1.55
CA VAL A 103 -6.66 3.62 -2.87
C VAL A 103 -8.01 4.33 -2.77
N HIS A 104 -8.96 3.68 -2.09
CA HIS A 104 -10.28 4.29 -1.92
C HIS A 104 -10.20 5.59 -1.14
N PHE A 105 -9.36 5.63 -0.10
CA PHE A 105 -9.19 6.85 0.70
C PHE A 105 -8.69 7.99 -0.16
N SER A 106 -7.64 7.75 -0.94
CA SER A 106 -7.08 8.78 -1.81
C SER A 106 -8.10 9.26 -2.85
N ASN A 107 -8.99 8.36 -3.28
CA ASN A 107 -10.02 8.67 -4.26
C ASN A 107 -11.25 9.33 -3.64
N GLY A 108 -11.26 9.54 -2.33
CA GLY A 108 -12.40 10.15 -1.65
C GLY A 108 -13.57 9.21 -1.43
N ALA A 109 -13.40 7.91 -1.70
CA ALA A 109 -14.45 6.92 -1.50
C ALA A 109 -14.33 6.36 -0.08
N PHE A 110 -14.71 7.17 0.90
CA PHE A 110 -14.37 6.89 2.29
C PHE A 110 -15.12 5.69 2.86
N GLU A 111 -16.35 5.45 2.42
CA GLU A 111 -17.07 4.26 2.90
C GLU A 111 -16.43 2.98 2.37
N ALA A 112 -16.07 2.95 1.10
CA ALA A 112 -15.37 1.79 0.52
C ALA A 112 -14.00 1.62 1.19
N SER A 113 -13.32 2.73 1.48
CA SER A 113 -12.06 2.71 2.18
C SER A 113 -12.22 2.05 3.55
N ALA A 114 -13.23 2.47 4.31
CA ALA A 114 -13.46 1.91 5.65
C ALA A 114 -13.76 0.42 5.57
N LYS A 115 -14.51 -0.01 4.57
CA LYS A 115 -14.79 -1.44 4.39
C LYS A 115 -13.51 -2.24 4.18
N SER A 116 -12.64 -1.76 3.30
CA SER A 116 -11.37 -2.45 3.03
C SER A 116 -10.47 -2.49 4.26
N PHE A 117 -10.36 -1.36 4.96
CA PHE A 117 -9.55 -1.33 6.18
C PHE A 117 -10.13 -2.25 7.25
N ALA A 118 -11.46 -2.31 7.36
CA ALA A 118 -12.09 -3.19 8.34
C ALA A 118 -11.78 -4.66 8.02
N THR A 119 -11.83 -5.03 6.75
CA THR A 119 -11.49 -6.39 6.35
C THR A 119 -10.04 -6.71 6.69
N ALA A 120 -9.13 -5.79 6.40
CA ALA A 120 -7.71 -5.98 6.74
C ALA A 120 -7.54 -6.18 8.25
N LEU A 121 -8.21 -5.35 9.03
CA LEU A 121 -8.12 -5.44 10.49
C LEU A 121 -8.65 -6.78 10.98
N GLU A 122 -9.81 -7.21 10.48
CA GLU A 122 -10.39 -8.48 10.89
C GLU A 122 -9.43 -9.65 10.59
N LEU A 123 -8.82 -9.62 9.40
CA LEU A 123 -7.90 -10.68 9.02
C LEU A 123 -6.65 -10.68 9.89
N ARG A 124 -6.14 -9.51 10.23
CA ARG A 124 -4.96 -9.43 11.08
C ARG A 124 -5.23 -9.88 12.51
N VAL A 125 -6.38 -9.52 13.05
CA VAL A 125 -6.75 -9.97 14.39
C VAL A 125 -6.92 -11.48 14.39
N ALA A 126 -7.59 -12.02 13.39
CA ALA A 126 -7.85 -13.47 13.33
C ALA A 126 -6.56 -14.28 13.20
N SER A 127 -5.54 -13.72 12.53
CA SER A 127 -4.27 -14.43 12.33
C SER A 127 -3.26 -14.17 13.43
N GLY A 128 -3.57 -13.32 14.40
CA GLY A 128 -2.67 -13.01 15.50
C GLY A 128 -1.52 -12.05 15.12
N UNK A 129 -1.77 -11.21 14.15
CA UNK A 129 -0.83 -10.36 13.70
C UNK A 129 -0.28 -9.64 14.81
N ASP A 130 0.72 -9.00 14.54
CA ASP A 130 1.37 -8.30 15.62
C ASP A 130 0.66 -6.97 15.93
N ALA A 131 1.00 -6.42 17.09
CA ALA A 131 0.33 -5.22 17.58
C ALA A 131 0.52 -4.02 16.66
N THR A 132 1.68 -3.92 16.03
CA THR A 132 1.97 -2.79 15.12
C THR A 132 1.07 -2.83 13.90
N ALA A 133 0.91 -4.01 13.30
CA ALA A 133 0.05 -4.16 12.13
C ALA A 133 -1.41 -3.89 12.48
N ILE A 134 -1.85 -4.36 13.65
CA ILE A 134 -3.21 -4.13 14.12
C ILE A 134 -3.44 -2.65 14.38
N TYR A 135 -2.47 -2.00 15.01
CA TYR A 135 -2.58 -0.57 15.29
C TYR A 135 -2.69 0.24 13.99
N SER A 136 -1.84 -0.06 13.02
CA SER A 136 -1.86 0.65 11.75
C SER A 136 -3.21 0.50 11.05
N ALA A 137 -3.74 -0.72 11.04
CA ALA A 137 -5.05 -0.97 10.42
C ALA A 137 -6.16 -0.22 11.15
N THR A 138 -6.06 -0.17 12.49
CA THR A 138 -7.06 0.52 13.31
C THR A 138 -7.04 2.03 13.05
N VAL A 139 -5.85 2.61 12.96
CA VAL A 139 -5.72 4.06 12.71
C VAL A 139 -6.29 4.39 11.33
N SER A 140 -5.97 3.58 10.33
CA SER A 140 -6.47 3.81 8.97
C SER A 140 -7.99 3.71 8.92
N LEU A 141 -8.55 2.69 9.57
CA LEU A 141 -10.00 2.53 9.62
C LEU A 141 -10.67 3.73 10.28
N LYS A 142 -10.13 4.15 11.43
CA LYS A 142 -10.71 5.29 12.13
C LYS A 142 -10.70 6.54 11.26
N ARG A 143 -9.58 6.77 10.56
CA ARG A 143 -9.49 7.94 9.69
C ARG A 143 -10.53 7.90 8.59
N ALA A 144 -10.71 6.73 7.96
CA ALA A 144 -11.68 6.58 6.88
C ALA A 144 -13.11 6.81 7.39
N LEU A 145 -13.42 6.26 8.57
CA LEU A 145 -14.74 6.45 9.16
C LEU A 145 -15.00 7.92 9.50
N ASP A 146 -14.01 8.60 10.04
CA ASP A 146 -14.14 10.02 10.34
C ASP A 146 -14.43 10.84 9.08
N MET A 147 -13.72 10.52 7.99
CA MET A 147 -13.92 11.23 6.74
C MET A 147 -15.29 10.93 6.14
N ALA A 148 -15.75 9.68 6.26
CA ALA A 148 -17.06 9.31 5.74
C ALA A 148 -18.19 10.08 6.46
N GLU A 149 -18.01 10.32 7.76
CA GLU A 149 -19.00 11.06 8.54
C GLU A 149 -19.12 12.52 8.11
N ARG A 150 -18.06 13.09 7.58
CA ARG A 150 -18.06 14.48 7.17
C ARG A 150 -18.80 14.74 5.87
N LEU A 151 -19.12 13.71 5.12
CA LEU A 151 -19.87 13.85 3.86
C LEU A 151 -21.40 13.92 4.10
#